data_99ef4848aec66a537df53df48a097b16
#
_entry.id   99ef4848aec66a537df53df48a097b16
#
_cell.length_a   1.000
_cell.length_b   1.000
_cell.length_c   1.000
_cell.angle_alpha   90.00
_cell.angle_beta   90.00
_cell.angle_gamma   90.00
#
_symmetry.space_group_name_H-M   'P 1'
#
loop_
_entity.id
_entity.type
_entity.pdbx_description
1 polymer ?
#
loop_
_entity_poly.entity_id
_entity_poly.type
_entity_poly.pdbx_seq_one_letter_code
_entity_poly.pdbx_strand_id
1 'polypeptide(L)'
;MNLPVMLRCFSCCLIAGLIMACSSETEKTIPEHVNELENVSIHHAGPEEAGVLTLEPEMDFGETDEVLFTGWINDATVDEQGRVYLVDFRSQKIHAFAPDGSWLTSIGQEGRGPGEFETITAIQAENGRVHVLDGRHLKIAVFEWQEDEVGLVDEFNIDMGQFNRQPGWVEKANEQGWHPRPSGMDLDPDGRYLIRFTDRSVPVNAVLEGRTTNVTRYDPDSRSFTDLDVMAFDWTGQVIVHEVEGAMSVYFGLGYKRDSRIAYRGGQWVYGWNEDFLLRIHDDDGQYIRAVYHSMPEKPLVEADLLQLNADRGSQFEEMIRNDELPETWPAFQDVFLDRQDRIWVSRISEDPEILDWFILDGDGELAGRAQLPSNVRVKYISGNALYTIEQDEDGLPFGRRYRVEG
;
A
#
# COMPACT_ATOMS: atom_id res chain seq x y z
N MET A 1 -16.98 -81.66 -57.61
CA MET A 1 -15.61 -81.16 -57.35
C MET A 1 -15.77 -79.77 -56.81
N ASN A 2 -15.94 -79.68 -55.49
CA ASN A 2 -16.25 -78.43 -54.82
C ASN A 2 -15.16 -78.12 -53.76
N LEU A 3 -14.50 -76.97 -53.86
CA LEU A 3 -13.68 -76.45 -52.79
C LEU A 3 -14.52 -75.50 -51.88
N PRO A 4 -14.31 -75.53 -50.57
CA PRO A 4 -14.98 -74.60 -49.68
C PRO A 4 -14.08 -73.38 -49.45
N VAL A 5 -14.74 -72.20 -49.40
CA VAL A 5 -14.22 -70.87 -49.08
C VAL A 5 -13.97 -70.79 -47.57
N MET A 6 -12.70 -70.45 -47.20
CA MET A 6 -12.35 -70.06 -45.83
C MET A 6 -12.62 -68.60 -45.57
N LEU A 7 -13.47 -68.29 -44.62
CA LEU A 7 -13.78 -66.96 -44.09
C LEU A 7 -12.75 -66.62 -43.01
N ARG A 8 -11.92 -65.63 -43.23
CA ARG A 8 -11.02 -65.07 -42.21
C ARG A 8 -11.67 -63.87 -41.53
N CYS A 9 -11.99 -64.04 -40.23
CA CYS A 9 -12.34 -62.96 -39.37
C CYS A 9 -11.13 -62.10 -39.07
N PHE A 10 -11.15 -60.81 -39.45
CA PHE A 10 -10.26 -59.77 -38.96
C PHE A 10 -10.82 -59.23 -37.65
N SER A 11 -10.11 -59.50 -36.53
CA SER A 11 -10.39 -58.89 -35.23
C SER A 11 -9.71 -57.52 -35.22
N CYS A 12 -10.50 -56.45 -35.27
CA CYS A 12 -10.05 -55.08 -35.01
C CYS A 12 -9.88 -54.84 -33.54
N CYS A 13 -8.65 -54.89 -33.03
CA CYS A 13 -8.33 -54.33 -31.71
C CYS A 13 -8.29 -52.81 -31.79
N LEU A 14 -9.30 -52.11 -31.30
CA LEU A 14 -9.28 -50.70 -30.99
C LEU A 14 -8.42 -50.49 -29.73
N ILE A 15 -7.22 -50.00 -29.89
CA ILE A 15 -6.40 -49.47 -28.79
C ILE A 15 -6.88 -48.02 -28.56
N ALA A 16 -7.70 -47.87 -27.53
CA ALA A 16 -8.01 -46.53 -27.00
C ALA A 16 -6.75 -46.01 -26.26
N GLY A 17 -5.99 -45.18 -26.94
CA GLY A 17 -4.91 -44.42 -26.29
C GLY A 17 -5.54 -43.37 -25.36
N LEU A 18 -5.47 -43.60 -24.03
CA LEU A 18 -5.64 -42.54 -23.07
C LEU A 18 -4.46 -41.56 -23.23
N ILE A 19 -4.72 -40.41 -23.84
CA ILE A 19 -3.85 -39.29 -23.73
C ILE A 19 -4.10 -38.70 -22.32
N MET A 20 -3.26 -39.08 -21.36
CA MET A 20 -3.07 -38.32 -20.15
C MET A 20 -2.39 -37.03 -20.58
N ALA A 21 -3.15 -35.95 -20.71
CA ALA A 21 -2.62 -34.60 -20.67
C ALA A 21 -2.13 -34.38 -19.23
N CYS A 22 -0.85 -34.69 -18.97
CA CYS A 22 -0.16 -34.09 -17.86
C CYS A 22 -0.07 -32.60 -18.23
N SER A 23 -0.89 -31.77 -17.61
CA SER A 23 -0.55 -30.37 -17.44
C SER A 23 0.70 -30.38 -16.55
N SER A 24 1.88 -30.28 -17.16
CA SER A 24 3.07 -29.89 -16.42
C SER A 24 2.83 -28.46 -15.99
N GLU A 25 2.35 -28.26 -14.78
CA GLU A 25 2.63 -27.00 -14.10
C GLU A 25 4.14 -26.87 -14.13
N THR A 26 4.62 -25.89 -14.87
CA THR A 26 6.02 -25.54 -14.89
C THR A 26 6.31 -25.02 -13.50
N GLU A 27 6.95 -25.82 -12.66
CA GLU A 27 7.41 -25.40 -11.34
C GLU A 27 8.23 -24.12 -11.56
N LYS A 28 7.72 -23.00 -11.13
CA LYS A 28 8.37 -21.70 -11.35
C LYS A 28 9.73 -21.77 -10.65
N THR A 29 10.80 -21.58 -11.38
CA THR A 29 12.15 -21.57 -10.82
C THR A 29 12.24 -20.42 -9.81
N ILE A 30 12.61 -20.72 -8.58
CA ILE A 30 12.82 -19.70 -7.55
C ILE A 30 13.94 -18.78 -8.04
N PRO A 31 13.71 -17.44 -8.03
CA PRO A 31 14.73 -16.48 -8.46
C PRO A 31 16.02 -16.60 -7.63
N GLU A 32 17.18 -16.40 -8.27
CA GLU A 32 18.48 -16.55 -7.62
C GLU A 32 18.61 -15.65 -6.37
N HIS A 33 18.17 -14.41 -6.48
CA HIS A 33 18.22 -13.45 -5.36
C HIS A 33 17.36 -13.85 -4.14
N VAL A 34 16.35 -14.73 -4.32
CA VAL A 34 15.58 -15.30 -3.22
C VAL A 34 16.38 -16.37 -2.51
N ASN A 35 17.10 -17.22 -3.30
CA ASN A 35 17.94 -18.29 -2.74
C ASN A 35 19.18 -17.77 -2.01
N GLU A 36 19.60 -16.54 -2.29
CA GLU A 36 20.73 -15.89 -1.62
C GLU A 36 20.38 -15.30 -0.25
N LEU A 37 19.08 -15.18 0.06
CA LEU A 37 18.63 -14.64 1.35
C LEU A 37 18.80 -15.64 2.48
N GLU A 38 19.27 -15.16 3.62
CA GLU A 38 19.23 -15.91 4.86
C GLU A 38 17.80 -15.93 5.45
N ASN A 39 17.42 -16.98 6.15
CA ASN A 39 16.13 -17.10 6.84
C ASN A 39 14.91 -16.83 5.92
N VAL A 40 14.89 -17.35 4.71
CA VAL A 40 13.75 -17.23 3.80
C VAL A 40 12.82 -18.44 3.92
N SER A 41 11.53 -18.19 4.11
CA SER A 41 10.46 -19.18 3.98
C SER A 41 9.92 -19.16 2.56
N ILE A 42 9.92 -20.32 1.90
CA ILE A 42 9.47 -20.46 0.51
C ILE A 42 8.18 -21.28 0.48
N HIS A 43 7.12 -20.67 -0.03
CA HIS A 43 5.80 -21.26 -0.11
C HIS A 43 5.40 -21.47 -1.57
N HIS A 44 4.87 -22.67 -1.88
CA HIS A 44 4.38 -23.06 -3.20
C HIS A 44 2.86 -23.20 -3.22
N ALA A 45 2.18 -22.89 -2.11
CA ALA A 45 0.73 -22.95 -2.00
C ALA A 45 0.07 -22.00 -3.02
N GLY A 46 -0.85 -22.52 -3.81
CA GLY A 46 -1.66 -21.72 -4.72
C GLY A 46 -2.70 -20.88 -3.97
N PRO A 47 -3.17 -19.79 -4.57
CA PRO A 47 -4.19 -18.93 -3.96
C PRO A 47 -5.51 -19.69 -3.64
N GLU A 48 -5.73 -20.84 -4.26
CA GLU A 48 -6.93 -21.68 -4.10
C GLU A 48 -6.91 -22.49 -2.79
N GLU A 49 -5.75 -22.63 -2.16
CA GLU A 49 -5.60 -23.38 -0.90
C GLU A 49 -5.98 -22.54 0.34
N ALA A 50 -6.11 -21.23 0.18
CA ALA A 50 -6.49 -20.32 1.25
C ALA A 50 -7.98 -20.43 1.57
N GLY A 51 -8.33 -20.39 2.85
CA GLY A 51 -9.71 -20.21 3.29
C GLY A 51 -10.26 -18.86 2.78
N VAL A 52 -11.44 -18.90 2.18
CA VAL A 52 -12.09 -17.66 1.72
C VAL A 52 -12.71 -16.94 2.90
N LEU A 53 -12.30 -15.71 3.13
CA LEU A 53 -12.88 -14.82 4.12
C LEU A 53 -13.93 -13.92 3.46
N THR A 54 -15.01 -13.67 4.18
CA THR A 54 -16.07 -12.75 3.75
C THR A 54 -15.83 -11.39 4.37
N LEU A 55 -15.97 -10.34 3.56
CA LEU A 55 -15.93 -8.96 4.00
C LEU A 55 -17.36 -8.41 3.98
N GLU A 56 -17.96 -8.26 5.16
CA GLU A 56 -19.32 -7.74 5.31
C GLU A 56 -19.29 -6.26 5.65
N PRO A 57 -19.87 -5.36 4.81
CA PRO A 57 -20.02 -3.95 5.16
C PRO A 57 -20.80 -3.82 6.47
N GLU A 58 -20.24 -3.10 7.45
CA GLU A 58 -20.83 -2.99 8.78
C GLU A 58 -21.19 -1.55 9.15
N MET A 59 -20.35 -0.58 8.75
CA MET A 59 -20.54 0.83 9.12
C MET A 59 -19.89 1.75 8.09
N ASP A 60 -20.60 2.81 7.74
CA ASP A 60 -20.11 3.91 6.91
C ASP A 60 -19.82 5.15 7.77
N PHE A 61 -18.76 5.86 7.42
CA PHE A 61 -18.29 7.10 8.03
C PHE A 61 -18.19 8.14 6.92
N GLY A 62 -19.16 9.04 6.84
CA GLY A 62 -19.27 9.93 5.69
C GLY A 62 -19.92 11.25 6.01
N GLU A 63 -20.59 11.83 5.03
CA GLU A 63 -21.32 13.07 5.21
C GLU A 63 -22.46 12.91 6.20
N THR A 64 -22.61 13.95 7.01
CA THR A 64 -23.71 14.11 7.98
C THR A 64 -24.26 15.53 7.88
N ASP A 65 -25.28 15.87 8.68
CA ASP A 65 -25.75 17.26 8.78
C ASP A 65 -24.65 18.24 9.28
N GLU A 66 -23.63 17.71 9.98
CA GLU A 66 -22.52 18.47 10.57
C GLU A 66 -21.24 18.43 9.74
N VAL A 67 -21.07 17.43 8.88
CA VAL A 67 -19.84 17.18 8.12
C VAL A 67 -20.12 17.08 6.63
N LEU A 68 -19.41 17.90 5.87
CA LEU A 68 -19.34 17.82 4.41
C LEU A 68 -17.90 17.63 4.00
N PHE A 69 -17.58 16.56 3.28
CA PHE A 69 -16.27 16.40 2.67
C PHE A 69 -16.16 17.29 1.43
N THR A 70 -15.17 18.19 1.43
CA THR A 70 -14.98 19.18 0.36
C THR A 70 -14.03 18.71 -0.74
N GLY A 71 -13.39 17.57 -0.54
CA GLY A 71 -12.43 16.95 -1.46
C GLY A 71 -12.35 15.45 -1.24
N TRP A 72 -11.22 14.85 -1.60
CA TRP A 72 -10.98 13.43 -1.33
C TRP A 72 -10.44 13.22 0.09
N ILE A 73 -10.72 12.06 0.63
CA ILE A 73 -10.10 11.58 1.86
C ILE A 73 -8.73 11.01 1.48
N ASN A 74 -7.63 11.60 1.97
CA ASN A 74 -6.29 11.14 1.62
C ASN A 74 -5.69 10.16 2.63
N ASP A 75 -6.09 10.26 3.90
CA ASP A 75 -5.63 9.35 4.94
C ASP A 75 -6.72 9.05 5.97
N ALA A 76 -6.57 7.91 6.68
CA ALA A 76 -7.47 7.49 7.73
C ALA A 76 -6.72 6.65 8.78
N THR A 77 -7.14 6.76 10.03
CA THR A 77 -6.64 5.91 11.13
C THR A 77 -7.75 5.61 12.11
N VAL A 78 -7.50 4.64 13.00
CA VAL A 78 -8.47 4.17 14.01
C VAL A 78 -7.75 4.00 15.34
N ASP A 79 -8.31 4.56 16.40
CA ASP A 79 -7.74 4.40 17.74
C ASP A 79 -8.21 3.12 18.47
N GLU A 80 -7.75 2.94 19.70
CA GLU A 80 -8.08 1.77 20.53
C GLU A 80 -9.53 1.74 20.99
N GLN A 81 -10.21 2.88 20.97
CA GLN A 81 -11.63 3.00 21.29
C GLN A 81 -12.52 2.75 20.08
N GLY A 82 -11.90 2.53 18.89
CA GLY A 82 -12.58 2.33 17.63
C GLY A 82 -13.11 3.61 16.98
N ARG A 83 -12.66 4.79 17.45
CA ARG A 83 -12.96 6.05 16.78
C ARG A 83 -12.20 6.11 15.46
N VAL A 84 -12.89 6.54 14.41
CA VAL A 84 -12.36 6.62 13.06
C VAL A 84 -12.05 8.07 12.72
N TYR A 85 -10.86 8.31 12.20
CA TYR A 85 -10.38 9.63 11.80
C TYR A 85 -10.16 9.66 10.32
N LEU A 86 -10.83 10.57 9.60
CA LEU A 86 -10.75 10.74 8.16
C LEU A 86 -10.20 12.12 7.82
N VAL A 87 -9.15 12.17 7.01
CA VAL A 87 -8.52 13.44 6.59
C VAL A 87 -9.18 13.97 5.33
N ASP A 88 -9.92 15.07 5.42
CA ASP A 88 -10.35 15.84 4.26
C ASP A 88 -9.18 16.68 3.73
N PHE A 89 -8.62 16.24 2.60
CA PHE A 89 -7.43 16.87 2.01
C PHE A 89 -7.66 18.33 1.64
N ARG A 90 -8.84 18.70 1.21
CA ARG A 90 -9.09 20.05 0.69
C ARG A 90 -9.30 21.06 1.82
N SER A 91 -10.02 20.69 2.86
CA SER A 91 -10.27 21.56 4.03
C SER A 91 -9.15 21.50 5.06
N GLN A 92 -8.21 20.56 4.92
CA GLN A 92 -7.15 20.27 5.89
C GLN A 92 -7.71 20.02 7.30
N LYS A 93 -8.83 19.27 7.36
CA LYS A 93 -9.50 18.87 8.59
C LYS A 93 -9.44 17.35 8.74
N ILE A 94 -9.46 16.94 9.99
CA ILE A 94 -9.60 15.53 10.37
C ILE A 94 -10.97 15.39 11.02
N HIS A 95 -11.88 14.66 10.39
CA HIS A 95 -13.19 14.37 10.95
C HIS A 95 -13.13 13.10 11.79
N ALA A 96 -13.51 13.21 13.06
CA ALA A 96 -13.54 12.11 14.00
C ALA A 96 -14.98 11.59 14.15
N PHE A 97 -15.13 10.27 14.07
CA PHE A 97 -16.39 9.55 14.18
C PHE A 97 -16.31 8.52 15.32
N ALA A 98 -17.42 8.32 16.00
CA ALA A 98 -17.58 7.22 16.95
C ALA A 98 -17.66 5.86 16.19
N PRO A 99 -17.47 4.72 16.90
CA PRO A 99 -17.55 3.39 16.28
C PRO A 99 -18.91 3.08 15.64
N ASP A 100 -19.98 3.77 16.02
CA ASP A 100 -21.32 3.63 15.49
C ASP A 100 -21.62 4.55 14.29
N GLY A 101 -20.58 5.22 13.76
CA GLY A 101 -20.69 6.11 12.60
C GLY A 101 -21.12 7.54 12.91
N SER A 102 -21.49 7.85 14.16
CA SER A 102 -21.85 9.22 14.53
C SER A 102 -20.63 10.13 14.53
N TRP A 103 -20.80 11.34 13.98
CA TRP A 103 -19.74 12.34 14.01
C TRP A 103 -19.54 12.86 15.44
N LEU A 104 -18.27 13.00 15.82
CA LEU A 104 -17.86 13.53 17.13
C LEU A 104 -17.39 14.98 17.03
N THR A 105 -16.43 15.23 16.18
CA THR A 105 -15.83 16.56 16.03
C THR A 105 -14.94 16.65 14.79
N SER A 106 -14.45 17.85 14.48
CA SER A 106 -13.41 18.09 13.49
C SER A 106 -12.17 18.70 14.15
N ILE A 107 -11.01 18.14 13.82
CA ILE A 107 -9.69 18.56 14.33
C ILE A 107 -8.97 19.31 13.23
N GLY A 108 -8.36 20.44 13.55
CA GLY A 108 -7.59 21.25 12.62
C GLY A 108 -8.42 22.04 11.63
N GLN A 109 -7.72 22.79 10.80
CA GLN A 109 -8.24 23.55 9.65
C GLN A 109 -7.06 24.01 8.78
N GLU A 110 -7.35 24.51 7.60
CA GLU A 110 -6.33 25.15 6.76
C GLU A 110 -5.78 26.42 7.43
N GLY A 111 -4.44 26.54 7.50
CA GLY A 111 -3.77 27.69 8.07
C GLY A 111 -2.36 27.41 8.59
N ARG A 112 -1.81 28.40 9.35
CA ARG A 112 -0.44 28.37 9.89
C ARG A 112 -0.38 28.57 11.41
N GLY A 113 -1.50 28.72 12.04
CA GLY A 113 -1.60 28.85 13.50
C GLY A 113 -1.43 27.51 14.21
N PRO A 114 -1.45 27.53 15.56
CA PRO A 114 -1.45 26.31 16.35
C PRO A 114 -2.65 25.43 16.00
N GLY A 115 -2.38 24.15 15.70
CA GLY A 115 -3.40 23.19 15.28
C GLY A 115 -4.00 23.43 13.89
N GLU A 116 -3.44 24.35 13.08
CA GLU A 116 -3.81 24.56 11.69
C GLU A 116 -2.78 23.89 10.76
N PHE A 117 -3.18 23.48 9.56
CA PHE A 117 -2.37 22.71 8.64
C PHE A 117 -2.41 23.28 7.21
N GLU A 118 -1.29 23.22 6.49
CA GLU A 118 -1.24 23.51 5.06
C GLU A 118 -1.32 22.22 4.22
N THR A 119 -0.73 21.12 4.72
CA THR A 119 -0.81 19.82 4.06
C THR A 119 -0.68 18.69 5.08
N ILE A 120 -1.81 18.13 5.49
CA ILE A 120 -1.81 16.90 6.31
C ILE A 120 -1.30 15.75 5.45
N THR A 121 -0.13 15.23 5.79
CA THR A 121 0.57 14.18 5.04
C THR A 121 0.33 12.80 5.63
N ALA A 122 0.24 12.70 6.95
CA ALA A 122 -0.04 11.46 7.65
C ALA A 122 -0.71 11.74 8.99
N ILE A 123 -1.53 10.80 9.44
CA ILE A 123 -2.11 10.78 10.78
C ILE A 123 -1.88 9.42 11.44
N GLN A 124 -1.69 9.44 12.77
CA GLN A 124 -1.65 8.24 13.60
C GLN A 124 -2.49 8.47 14.86
N ALA A 125 -3.30 7.48 15.23
CA ALA A 125 -4.09 7.53 16.45
C ALA A 125 -3.66 6.40 17.38
N GLU A 126 -3.09 6.75 18.53
CA GLU A 126 -2.58 5.81 19.49
C GLU A 126 -2.60 6.40 20.91
N ASN A 127 -2.89 5.56 21.91
CA ASN A 127 -2.90 5.93 23.33
C ASN A 127 -3.79 7.15 23.65
N GLY A 128 -4.94 7.27 22.98
CA GLY A 128 -5.89 8.38 23.13
C GLY A 128 -5.43 9.69 22.49
N ARG A 129 -4.36 9.67 21.72
CA ARG A 129 -3.81 10.83 21.01
C ARG A 129 -3.94 10.68 19.51
N VAL A 130 -4.05 11.81 18.82
CA VAL A 130 -4.01 11.90 17.37
C VAL A 130 -2.79 12.74 17.00
N HIS A 131 -1.84 12.11 16.34
CA HIS A 131 -0.60 12.70 15.86
C HIS A 131 -0.77 13.06 14.39
N VAL A 132 -0.47 14.29 14.04
CA VAL A 132 -0.70 14.85 12.70
C VAL A 132 0.60 15.40 12.14
N LEU A 133 1.04 14.89 11.00
CA LEU A 133 2.20 15.39 10.28
C LEU A 133 1.75 16.38 9.18
N ASP A 134 2.13 17.65 9.30
CA ASP A 134 2.08 18.62 8.21
C ASP A 134 3.39 18.59 7.44
N GLY A 135 3.40 17.94 6.28
CA GLY A 135 4.59 17.79 5.46
C GLY A 135 5.05 19.08 4.78
N ARG A 136 4.18 20.07 4.65
CA ARG A 136 4.50 21.37 4.07
C ARG A 136 5.21 22.29 5.06
N HIS A 137 4.71 22.33 6.28
CA HIS A 137 5.31 23.12 7.36
C HIS A 137 6.40 22.39 8.14
N LEU A 138 6.62 21.08 7.85
CA LEU A 138 7.53 20.24 8.63
C LEU A 138 7.18 20.28 10.12
N LYS A 139 5.92 20.05 10.42
CA LYS A 139 5.35 20.22 11.74
C LYS A 139 4.60 18.95 12.17
N ILE A 140 4.74 18.58 13.45
CA ILE A 140 3.89 17.58 14.08
C ILE A 140 3.04 18.28 15.13
N ALA A 141 1.73 18.04 15.08
CA ALA A 141 0.77 18.45 16.09
C ALA A 141 0.16 17.22 16.77
N VAL A 142 -0.01 17.28 18.08
CA VAL A 142 -0.56 16.21 18.89
C VAL A 142 -1.83 16.69 19.56
N PHE A 143 -2.92 16.01 19.30
CA PHE A 143 -4.21 16.25 19.95
C PHE A 143 -4.51 15.11 20.91
N GLU A 144 -5.17 15.40 22.02
CA GLU A 144 -5.52 14.42 23.03
C GLU A 144 -6.98 14.53 23.41
N TRP A 145 -7.65 13.41 23.53
CA TRP A 145 -9.01 13.35 24.02
C TRP A 145 -9.04 13.49 25.55
N GLN A 146 -9.84 14.43 26.02
CA GLN A 146 -10.16 14.63 27.43
C GLN A 146 -11.68 14.45 27.59
N GLU A 147 -12.07 13.25 28.02
CA GLU A 147 -13.48 12.83 28.00
C GLU A 147 -14.07 12.88 26.59
N ASP A 148 -14.96 13.83 26.31
CA ASP A 148 -15.65 13.98 25.02
C ASP A 148 -15.07 15.12 24.14
N GLU A 149 -14.05 15.83 24.62
CA GLU A 149 -13.42 16.92 23.90
C GLU A 149 -11.99 16.53 23.44
N VAL A 150 -11.60 16.98 22.27
CA VAL A 150 -10.24 16.81 21.76
C VAL A 150 -9.56 18.18 21.67
N GLY A 151 -8.35 18.28 22.24
CA GLY A 151 -7.58 19.52 22.27
C GLY A 151 -6.14 19.33 21.84
N LEU A 152 -5.54 20.40 21.27
CA LEU A 152 -4.11 20.43 20.96
C LEU A 152 -3.32 20.43 22.28
N VAL A 153 -2.44 19.44 22.46
CA VAL A 153 -1.60 19.30 23.66
C VAL A 153 -0.12 19.55 23.41
N ASP A 154 0.35 19.33 22.19
CA ASP A 154 1.72 19.65 21.78
C ASP A 154 1.77 20.00 20.29
N GLU A 155 2.73 20.85 19.92
CA GLU A 155 3.03 21.18 18.55
C GLU A 155 4.51 21.57 18.42
N PHE A 156 5.20 21.05 17.43
CA PHE A 156 6.60 21.38 17.20
C PHE A 156 6.99 21.24 15.73
N ASN A 157 8.02 22.02 15.33
CA ASN A 157 8.59 21.94 14.01
C ASN A 157 9.73 20.92 13.96
N ILE A 158 9.81 20.19 12.85
CA ILE A 158 10.91 19.28 12.55
C ILE A 158 12.11 20.10 12.05
N ASP A 159 13.22 20.09 12.78
CA ASP A 159 14.44 20.77 12.37
C ASP A 159 15.21 19.98 11.30
N MET A 160 15.04 20.36 10.05
CA MET A 160 15.80 19.79 8.92
C MET A 160 17.29 20.17 8.91
N GLY A 161 17.73 21.05 9.78
CA GLY A 161 19.14 21.46 9.86
C GLY A 161 20.10 20.31 10.20
N GLN A 162 19.60 19.24 10.80
CA GLN A 162 20.40 18.04 11.07
C GLN A 162 20.77 17.29 9.78
N PHE A 163 19.89 17.24 8.79
CA PHE A 163 20.18 16.64 7.47
C PHE A 163 21.34 17.32 6.77
N ASN A 164 21.40 18.65 6.83
CA ASN A 164 22.45 19.43 6.20
C ASN A 164 23.84 19.23 6.84
N ARG A 165 23.92 18.52 7.96
CA ARG A 165 25.18 18.19 8.65
C ARG A 165 25.62 16.74 8.41
N GLN A 166 24.79 15.91 7.81
CA GLN A 166 25.11 14.52 7.51
C GLN A 166 25.71 14.42 6.09
N PRO A 167 26.98 13.94 5.96
CA PRO A 167 27.67 13.93 4.66
C PRO A 167 26.90 13.22 3.56
N GLY A 168 26.31 12.04 3.83
CA GLY A 168 25.56 11.28 2.82
C GLY A 168 24.31 12.01 2.30
N TRP A 169 23.62 12.76 3.17
CA TRP A 169 22.46 13.56 2.78
C TRP A 169 22.87 14.81 2.00
N VAL A 170 23.96 15.44 2.40
CA VAL A 170 24.54 16.60 1.67
C VAL A 170 25.02 16.17 0.28
N GLU A 171 25.64 14.99 0.15
CA GLU A 171 26.08 14.44 -1.11
C GLU A 171 24.88 14.16 -2.05
N LYS A 172 23.85 13.45 -1.57
CA LYS A 172 22.61 13.24 -2.33
C LYS A 172 21.97 14.57 -2.78
N ALA A 173 21.92 15.56 -1.93
CA ALA A 173 21.36 16.88 -2.27
C ALA A 173 22.19 17.59 -3.36
N ASN A 174 23.52 17.55 -3.26
CA ASN A 174 24.41 18.26 -4.18
C ASN A 174 24.57 17.54 -5.53
N GLU A 175 24.66 16.22 -5.54
CA GLU A 175 24.93 15.42 -6.74
C GLU A 175 23.66 15.04 -7.49
N GLN A 176 22.57 14.77 -6.77
CA GLN A 176 21.32 14.28 -7.35
C GLN A 176 20.20 15.34 -7.35
N GLY A 177 20.46 16.53 -6.79
CA GLY A 177 19.41 17.54 -6.61
C GLY A 177 18.28 17.08 -5.69
N TRP A 178 18.60 16.20 -4.72
CA TRP A 178 17.62 15.56 -3.86
C TRP A 178 17.03 16.54 -2.84
N HIS A 179 15.70 16.70 -2.86
CA HIS A 179 14.95 17.55 -1.96
C HIS A 179 13.88 16.77 -1.22
N PRO A 180 14.24 16.04 -0.15
CA PRO A 180 13.31 15.16 0.55
C PRO A 180 12.20 15.96 1.23
N ARG A 181 11.01 15.37 1.16
CA ARG A 181 9.82 15.83 1.86
C ARG A 181 9.23 14.69 2.69
N PRO A 182 8.68 14.99 3.87
CA PRO A 182 7.95 13.99 4.61
C PRO A 182 6.82 13.41 3.76
N SER A 183 6.76 12.09 3.69
CA SER A 183 5.77 11.35 2.89
C SER A 183 4.94 10.38 3.72
N GLY A 184 5.27 10.21 4.99
CA GLY A 184 4.55 9.37 5.93
C GLY A 184 5.17 9.43 7.31
N MET A 185 4.42 8.93 8.30
CA MET A 185 4.82 8.90 9.70
C MET A 185 4.19 7.69 10.37
N ASP A 186 4.98 7.01 11.16
CA ASP A 186 4.53 5.95 12.07
C ASP A 186 5.05 6.25 13.48
N LEU A 187 4.50 5.58 14.49
CA LEU A 187 4.97 5.63 15.87
C LEU A 187 5.67 4.32 16.21
N ASP A 188 6.88 4.41 16.77
CA ASP A 188 7.54 3.23 17.32
C ASP A 188 6.98 2.88 18.71
N PRO A 189 7.29 1.69 19.26
CA PRO A 189 6.77 1.26 20.56
C PRO A 189 7.15 2.18 21.74
N ASP A 190 8.20 2.99 21.58
CA ASP A 190 8.64 3.97 22.58
C ASP A 190 7.97 5.34 22.41
N GLY A 191 7.09 5.50 21.40
CA GLY A 191 6.37 6.73 21.10
C GLY A 191 7.19 7.75 20.30
N ARG A 192 8.32 7.35 19.70
CA ARG A 192 9.10 8.18 18.79
C ARG A 192 8.49 8.11 17.40
N TYR A 193 8.74 9.10 16.58
CA TYR A 193 8.23 9.16 15.20
C TYR A 193 9.22 8.54 14.23
N LEU A 194 8.73 7.59 13.43
CA LEU A 194 9.40 7.07 12.24
C LEU A 194 8.90 7.87 11.04
N ILE A 195 9.69 8.83 10.59
CA ILE A 195 9.30 9.75 9.51
C ILE A 195 9.94 9.29 8.21
N ARG A 196 9.10 9.04 7.22
CA ARG A 196 9.54 8.71 5.85
C ARG A 196 9.78 9.98 5.06
N PHE A 197 10.95 10.09 4.44
CA PHE A 197 11.32 11.18 3.55
C PHE A 197 11.49 10.66 2.13
N THR A 198 10.71 11.19 1.21
CA THR A 198 10.78 10.85 -0.22
C THR A 198 11.05 12.10 -1.03
N ASP A 199 11.95 12.02 -1.99
CA ASP A 199 12.15 13.11 -2.95
C ASP A 199 11.15 12.96 -4.10
N ARG A 200 10.16 13.83 -4.13
CA ARG A 200 9.17 13.95 -5.19
C ARG A 200 9.45 15.08 -6.17
N SER A 201 10.59 15.77 -6.01
CA SER A 201 10.99 16.77 -7.00
C SER A 201 11.38 16.07 -8.30
N VAL A 202 10.69 16.40 -9.37
CA VAL A 202 10.97 15.87 -10.71
C VAL A 202 11.63 17.00 -11.50
N PRO A 203 12.95 16.95 -11.73
CA PRO A 203 13.54 17.81 -12.73
C PRO A 203 13.00 17.42 -14.11
N VAL A 204 12.66 18.40 -14.90
CA VAL A 204 12.37 18.21 -16.33
C VAL A 204 13.53 17.44 -16.95
N ASN A 205 13.28 16.24 -17.48
CA ASN A 205 14.26 15.31 -18.05
C ASN A 205 15.09 14.47 -17.05
N ALA A 206 14.64 14.24 -15.83
CA ALA A 206 15.38 13.39 -14.90
C ALA A 206 14.98 11.92 -15.04
N VAL A 207 16.00 11.10 -15.18
CA VAL A 207 15.92 9.68 -14.85
C VAL A 207 15.78 9.57 -13.34
N LEU A 208 14.70 8.94 -12.87
CA LEU A 208 14.39 8.81 -11.44
C LEU A 208 15.03 7.56 -10.82
N GLU A 209 15.93 6.91 -11.55
CA GLU A 209 16.67 5.75 -11.07
C GLU A 209 17.55 6.10 -9.87
N GLY A 210 17.57 5.22 -8.89
CA GLY A 210 18.42 5.34 -7.70
C GLY A 210 17.91 6.29 -6.63
N ARG A 211 16.66 6.73 -6.68
CA ARG A 211 16.04 7.48 -5.59
C ARG A 211 15.56 6.53 -4.50
N THR A 212 15.65 6.99 -3.27
CA THR A 212 15.21 6.23 -2.10
C THR A 212 14.21 7.00 -1.27
N THR A 213 13.31 6.29 -0.64
CA THR A 213 12.62 6.76 0.56
C THR A 213 13.46 6.36 1.76
N ASN A 214 13.76 7.33 2.61
CA ASN A 214 14.53 7.11 3.82
C ASN A 214 13.62 7.23 5.04
N VAL A 215 13.75 6.30 5.96
CA VAL A 215 13.09 6.32 7.27
C VAL A 215 14.07 6.88 8.29
N THR A 216 13.60 7.84 9.06
CA THR A 216 14.36 8.46 10.13
C THR A 216 13.61 8.31 11.44
N ARG A 217 14.31 8.29 12.57
CA ARG A 217 13.69 8.28 13.90
C ARG A 217 13.84 9.64 14.56
N TYR A 218 12.72 10.23 14.95
CA TYR A 218 12.64 11.53 15.60
C TYR A 218 12.06 11.37 17.02
N ASP A 219 12.78 11.88 18.00
CA ASP A 219 12.38 11.86 19.40
C ASP A 219 11.65 13.18 19.75
N PRO A 220 10.36 13.09 20.15
CA PRO A 220 9.56 14.26 20.51
C PRO A 220 10.06 14.98 21.77
N ASP A 221 10.66 14.26 22.72
CA ASP A 221 11.13 14.82 23.99
C ASP A 221 12.36 15.73 23.79
N SER A 222 13.35 15.22 23.06
CA SER A 222 14.54 15.99 22.69
C SER A 222 14.34 16.91 21.49
N ARG A 223 13.20 16.75 20.77
CA ARG A 223 12.87 17.46 19.51
C ARG A 223 13.97 17.38 18.47
N SER A 224 14.50 16.17 18.30
CA SER A 224 15.63 15.92 17.41
C SER A 224 15.58 14.54 16.77
N PHE A 225 16.22 14.41 15.61
CA PHE A 225 16.47 13.07 15.04
C PHE A 225 17.51 12.35 15.87
N THR A 226 17.15 11.15 16.32
CA THR A 226 18.06 10.21 17.02
C THR A 226 18.70 9.25 16.04
N ASP A 227 18.05 8.98 14.92
CA ASP A 227 18.60 8.21 13.80
C ASP A 227 18.11 8.80 12.46
N LEU A 228 19.02 8.96 11.51
CA LEU A 228 18.73 9.49 10.17
C LEU A 228 18.70 8.39 9.10
N ASP A 229 19.08 7.15 9.43
CA ASP A 229 19.18 6.05 8.49
C ASP A 229 18.66 4.74 9.12
N VAL A 230 17.46 4.75 9.71
CA VAL A 230 16.81 3.54 10.23
C VAL A 230 16.65 2.51 9.11
N MET A 231 16.14 2.97 7.96
CA MET A 231 15.92 2.13 6.79
C MET A 231 15.85 2.99 5.54
N ALA A 232 16.29 2.44 4.42
CA ALA A 232 16.11 3.04 3.10
C ALA A 232 15.61 1.96 2.13
N PHE A 233 14.69 2.34 1.25
CA PHE A 233 14.19 1.46 0.20
C PHE A 233 14.02 2.23 -1.10
N ASP A 234 14.22 1.50 -2.19
CA ASP A 234 14.17 2.09 -3.52
C ASP A 234 12.78 2.68 -3.78
N TRP A 235 12.78 3.91 -4.25
CA TRP A 235 11.61 4.55 -4.77
C TRP A 235 11.90 4.97 -6.22
N THR A 236 11.51 4.16 -7.13
CA THR A 236 11.69 4.49 -8.55
C THR A 236 10.67 5.52 -9.00
N GLY A 237 9.74 5.92 -8.11
CA GLY A 237 8.71 6.92 -8.34
C GLY A 237 8.43 7.05 -9.81
N GLN A 238 7.78 6.08 -10.40
CA GLN A 238 7.58 6.10 -11.83
C GLN A 238 6.71 7.28 -12.14
N VAL A 239 7.37 8.29 -12.61
CA VAL A 239 6.78 9.54 -13.01
C VAL A 239 6.68 9.49 -14.50
N ILE A 240 5.47 9.44 -15.00
CA ILE A 240 5.25 9.73 -16.40
C ILE A 240 5.05 11.24 -16.50
N VAL A 241 5.94 11.86 -17.23
CA VAL A 241 5.83 13.28 -17.58
C VAL A 241 5.18 13.36 -18.95
N HIS A 242 3.98 13.88 -18.99
CA HIS A 242 3.25 14.11 -20.24
C HIS A 242 3.22 15.61 -20.52
N GLU A 243 3.76 16.03 -21.66
CA GLU A 243 3.77 17.43 -22.08
C GLU A 243 2.73 17.62 -23.19
N VAL A 244 1.71 18.44 -22.90
CA VAL A 244 0.72 18.85 -23.88
C VAL A 244 0.70 20.37 -23.95
N GLU A 245 0.94 20.91 -25.14
CA GLU A 245 0.88 22.37 -25.43
C GLU A 245 1.73 23.24 -24.46
N GLY A 246 2.85 22.70 -23.98
CA GLY A 246 3.76 23.39 -23.04
C GLY A 246 3.34 23.32 -21.57
N ALA A 247 2.27 22.60 -21.27
CA ALA A 247 1.91 22.21 -19.91
C ALA A 247 2.41 20.81 -19.59
N MET A 248 3.07 20.66 -18.44
CA MET A 248 3.64 19.41 -17.99
C MET A 248 2.71 18.78 -16.94
N SER A 249 2.22 17.58 -17.22
CA SER A 249 1.49 16.74 -16.27
C SER A 249 2.39 15.65 -15.75
N VAL A 250 2.36 15.43 -14.44
CA VAL A 250 3.19 14.45 -13.76
C VAL A 250 2.30 13.47 -13.04
N TYR A 251 2.46 12.19 -13.33
CA TYR A 251 1.68 11.11 -12.74
C TYR A 251 2.58 10.23 -11.87
N PHE A 252 2.11 9.92 -10.66
CA PHE A 252 2.81 9.07 -9.70
C PHE A 252 1.97 7.87 -9.32
N GLY A 253 2.63 6.81 -8.85
CA GLY A 253 1.97 5.66 -8.26
C GLY A 253 1.08 4.90 -9.25
N LEU A 254 1.60 4.67 -10.44
CA LEU A 254 0.90 3.89 -11.46
C LEU A 254 0.91 2.42 -11.06
N GLY A 255 -0.23 1.89 -10.71
CA GLY A 255 -0.39 0.54 -10.15
C GLY A 255 0.10 -0.61 -11.04
N TYR A 256 0.45 -0.35 -12.29
CA TYR A 256 1.00 -1.35 -13.22
C TYR A 256 2.54 -1.36 -13.29
N LYS A 257 3.20 -0.40 -12.65
CA LYS A 257 4.67 -0.32 -12.62
C LYS A 257 5.21 -0.95 -11.34
N ARG A 258 6.48 -1.39 -11.38
CA ARG A 258 7.18 -1.92 -10.22
C ARG A 258 7.51 -0.80 -9.24
N ASP A 259 7.32 -1.06 -7.95
CA ASP A 259 7.57 -0.09 -6.88
C ASP A 259 7.77 -0.81 -5.54
N SER A 260 8.37 -0.12 -4.60
CA SER A 260 8.47 -0.59 -3.22
C SER A 260 7.15 -0.47 -2.49
N ARG A 261 6.82 -1.49 -1.72
CA ARG A 261 5.70 -1.49 -0.78
C ARG A 261 6.23 -1.72 0.61
N ILE A 262 5.70 -0.95 1.55
CA ILE A 262 6.19 -0.98 2.93
C ILE A 262 5.02 -0.84 3.89
N ALA A 263 5.07 -1.60 4.97
CA ALA A 263 4.20 -1.48 6.12
C ALA A 263 5.02 -1.47 7.39
N TYR A 264 4.59 -0.72 8.38
CA TYR A 264 5.18 -0.71 9.72
C TYR A 264 4.09 -0.87 10.77
N ARG A 265 4.34 -1.70 11.76
CA ARG A 265 3.51 -1.80 12.95
C ARG A 265 4.26 -2.49 14.09
N GLY A 266 4.08 -1.97 15.32
CA GLY A 266 4.53 -2.66 16.53
C GLY A 266 6.03 -2.98 16.60
N GLY A 267 6.89 -2.18 15.98
CA GLY A 267 8.32 -2.41 15.92
C GLY A 267 8.77 -3.35 14.80
N GLN A 268 7.89 -3.63 13.83
CA GLN A 268 8.21 -4.49 12.69
C GLN A 268 7.95 -3.77 11.38
N TRP A 269 8.91 -3.88 10.45
CA TRP A 269 8.76 -3.46 9.06
C TRP A 269 8.51 -4.67 8.17
N VAL A 270 7.62 -4.53 7.22
CA VAL A 270 7.51 -5.40 6.06
C VAL A 270 7.78 -4.59 4.81
N TYR A 271 8.72 -5.04 4.02
CA TYR A 271 9.16 -4.37 2.80
C TYR A 271 9.21 -5.36 1.64
N GLY A 272 8.76 -4.97 0.46
CA GLY A 272 8.92 -5.72 -0.78
C GLY A 272 9.03 -4.80 -1.98
N TRP A 273 9.94 -5.14 -2.90
CA TRP A 273 9.92 -4.67 -4.27
C TRP A 273 8.98 -5.59 -5.05
N ASN A 274 7.93 -5.03 -5.63
CA ASN A 274 6.80 -5.82 -6.14
C ASN A 274 7.02 -6.49 -7.52
N GLU A 275 8.27 -6.73 -7.90
CA GLU A 275 8.63 -7.59 -9.03
C GLU A 275 8.26 -9.06 -8.74
N ASP A 276 8.62 -9.54 -7.56
CA ASP A 276 8.34 -10.86 -7.04
C ASP A 276 7.47 -10.79 -5.79
N PHE A 277 6.73 -11.85 -5.49
CA PHE A 277 6.02 -11.94 -4.21
C PHE A 277 7.02 -12.30 -3.09
N LEU A 278 7.93 -11.36 -2.82
CA LEU A 278 8.98 -11.46 -1.83
C LEU A 278 8.86 -10.32 -0.81
N LEU A 279 8.57 -10.69 0.43
CA LEU A 279 8.44 -9.76 1.55
C LEU A 279 9.60 -9.96 2.51
N ARG A 280 10.34 -8.90 2.79
CA ARG A 280 11.41 -8.87 3.78
C ARG A 280 10.88 -8.26 5.07
N ILE A 281 11.15 -8.93 6.17
CA ILE A 281 10.75 -8.51 7.51
C ILE A 281 11.99 -7.99 8.23
N HIS A 282 11.88 -6.79 8.80
CA HIS A 282 12.92 -6.11 9.53
C HIS A 282 12.42 -5.73 10.92
N ASP A 283 13.33 -5.58 11.87
CA ASP A 283 13.02 -5.07 13.20
C ASP A 283 12.80 -3.54 13.20
N ASP A 284 12.56 -2.98 14.38
CA ASP A 284 12.35 -1.54 14.58
C ASP A 284 13.53 -0.68 14.14
N ASP A 285 14.74 -1.21 14.23
CA ASP A 285 15.99 -0.54 13.82
C ASP A 285 16.33 -0.77 12.33
N GLY A 286 15.39 -1.35 11.56
CA GLY A 286 15.56 -1.64 10.14
C GLY A 286 16.51 -2.79 9.83
N GLN A 287 16.88 -3.62 10.83
CA GLN A 287 17.74 -4.77 10.61
C GLN A 287 16.94 -5.95 10.06
N TYR A 288 17.45 -6.58 9.02
CA TYR A 288 16.81 -7.73 8.39
C TYR A 288 16.70 -8.92 9.37
N ILE A 289 15.50 -9.48 9.48
CA ILE A 289 15.20 -10.65 10.31
C ILE A 289 15.03 -11.90 9.44
N ARG A 290 14.13 -11.83 8.47
CA ARG A 290 13.76 -12.96 7.60
C ARG A 290 13.00 -12.47 6.35
N ALA A 291 12.77 -13.39 5.42
CA ALA A 291 11.90 -13.13 4.28
C ALA A 291 10.85 -14.22 4.09
N VAL A 292 9.80 -13.86 3.38
CA VAL A 292 8.74 -14.77 2.91
C VAL A 292 8.61 -14.63 1.41
N TYR A 293 8.69 -15.74 0.70
CA TYR A 293 8.50 -15.80 -0.74
C TYR A 293 7.35 -16.75 -1.09
N HIS A 294 6.44 -16.26 -1.92
CA HIS A 294 5.37 -17.09 -2.50
C HIS A 294 5.58 -17.25 -4.00
N SER A 295 5.70 -18.49 -4.44
CA SER A 295 5.80 -18.82 -5.87
C SER A 295 4.42 -18.74 -6.53
N MET A 296 3.96 -17.52 -6.85
CA MET A 296 2.69 -17.29 -7.50
C MET A 296 2.83 -17.13 -9.02
N PRO A 297 1.83 -17.57 -9.83
CA PRO A 297 1.84 -17.35 -11.26
C PRO A 297 1.89 -15.84 -11.59
N GLU A 298 2.64 -15.45 -12.58
CA GLU A 298 2.60 -14.09 -13.09
C GLU A 298 1.28 -13.83 -13.82
N LYS A 299 0.74 -12.62 -13.66
CA LYS A 299 -0.44 -12.20 -14.41
C LYS A 299 -0.01 -11.32 -15.58
N PRO A 300 -0.29 -11.72 -16.85
CA PRO A 300 -0.02 -10.88 -18.00
C PRO A 300 -0.76 -9.54 -17.89
N LEU A 301 -0.09 -8.44 -18.24
CA LEU A 301 -0.69 -7.12 -18.32
C LEU A 301 -1.18 -6.88 -19.72
N VAL A 302 -2.45 -6.49 -19.85
CA VAL A 302 -3.09 -6.18 -21.13
C VAL A 302 -3.46 -4.70 -21.14
N GLU A 303 -3.06 -3.97 -22.20
CA GLU A 303 -3.34 -2.53 -22.34
C GLU A 303 -4.85 -2.23 -22.19
N ALA A 304 -5.71 -3.09 -22.72
CA ALA A 304 -7.15 -2.90 -22.63
C ALA A 304 -7.66 -2.88 -21.17
N ASP A 305 -7.10 -3.73 -20.30
CA ASP A 305 -7.44 -3.77 -18.88
C ASP A 305 -7.05 -2.45 -18.18
N LEU A 306 -5.85 -1.92 -18.51
CA LEU A 306 -5.40 -0.63 -17.97
C LEU A 306 -6.29 0.52 -18.40
N LEU A 307 -6.69 0.55 -19.67
CA LEU A 307 -7.56 1.57 -20.18
C LEU A 307 -8.95 1.50 -19.54
N GLN A 308 -9.47 0.29 -19.31
CA GLN A 308 -10.74 0.08 -18.62
C GLN A 308 -10.68 0.57 -17.17
N LEU A 309 -9.67 0.15 -16.41
CA LEU A 309 -9.46 0.56 -15.00
C LEU A 309 -9.28 2.07 -14.81
N ASN A 310 -8.92 2.80 -15.85
CA ASN A 310 -8.64 4.22 -15.78
C ASN A 310 -9.54 5.05 -16.70
N ALA A 311 -10.67 4.52 -17.11
CA ALA A 311 -11.58 5.17 -18.07
C ALA A 311 -12.15 6.52 -17.56
N ASP A 312 -12.27 6.68 -16.25
CA ASP A 312 -12.73 7.90 -15.57
C ASP A 312 -11.65 9.00 -15.46
N ARG A 313 -10.37 8.67 -15.70
CA ARG A 313 -9.24 9.61 -15.57
C ARG A 313 -9.06 10.55 -16.77
N GLY A 314 -9.83 10.33 -17.82
CA GLY A 314 -9.89 11.18 -19.00
C GLY A 314 -8.83 10.87 -20.08
N SER A 315 -9.05 11.49 -21.26
CA SER A 315 -8.30 11.15 -22.49
C SER A 315 -6.80 11.40 -22.43
N GLN A 316 -6.32 12.34 -21.62
CA GLN A 316 -4.88 12.59 -21.46
C GLN A 316 -4.19 11.42 -20.76
N PHE A 317 -4.85 10.81 -19.78
CA PHE A 317 -4.32 9.64 -19.09
C PHE A 317 -4.35 8.40 -19.99
N GLU A 318 -5.40 8.26 -20.79
CA GLU A 318 -5.50 7.21 -21.80
C GLU A 318 -4.37 7.32 -22.86
N GLU A 319 -4.11 8.52 -23.37
CA GLU A 319 -3.00 8.78 -24.30
C GLU A 319 -1.64 8.47 -23.67
N MET A 320 -1.46 8.80 -22.40
CA MET A 320 -0.27 8.48 -21.65
C MET A 320 -0.04 6.96 -21.57
N ILE A 321 -1.06 6.16 -21.23
CA ILE A 321 -0.96 4.69 -21.19
C ILE A 321 -0.55 4.14 -22.56
N ARG A 322 -1.18 4.63 -23.64
CA ARG A 322 -0.90 4.17 -25.00
C ARG A 322 0.52 4.49 -25.49
N ASN A 323 1.14 5.52 -24.91
CA ASN A 323 2.49 5.95 -25.29
C ASN A 323 3.57 5.44 -24.31
N ASP A 324 3.17 4.77 -23.23
CA ASP A 324 4.11 4.23 -22.24
C ASP A 324 4.64 2.85 -22.66
N GLU A 325 5.86 2.53 -22.27
CA GLU A 325 6.41 1.18 -22.35
C GLU A 325 5.83 0.33 -21.22
N LEU A 326 4.79 -0.44 -21.57
CA LEU A 326 4.09 -1.27 -20.59
C LEU A 326 4.93 -2.51 -20.23
N PRO A 327 4.98 -2.91 -18.96
CA PRO A 327 5.57 -4.17 -18.55
C PRO A 327 4.75 -5.36 -19.09
N GLU A 328 5.39 -6.52 -19.25
CA GLU A 328 4.71 -7.73 -19.73
C GLU A 328 3.69 -8.27 -18.73
N THR A 329 3.90 -8.02 -17.45
CA THR A 329 3.07 -8.54 -16.35
C THR A 329 2.70 -7.45 -15.35
N TRP A 330 1.58 -7.65 -14.67
CA TRP A 330 1.25 -6.89 -13.47
C TRP A 330 2.32 -7.12 -12.39
N PRO A 331 2.52 -6.15 -11.48
CA PRO A 331 3.29 -6.38 -10.27
C PRO A 331 2.80 -7.61 -9.50
N ALA A 332 3.72 -8.32 -8.86
CA ALA A 332 3.39 -9.51 -8.09
C ALA A 332 2.40 -9.21 -6.95
N PHE A 333 2.43 -7.97 -6.43
CA PHE A 333 1.46 -7.46 -5.46
C PHE A 333 1.31 -5.94 -5.57
N GLN A 334 0.22 -5.39 -5.02
CA GLN A 334 -0.12 -3.97 -5.12
C GLN A 334 0.14 -3.23 -3.79
N ASP A 335 -0.36 -3.77 -2.68
CA ASP A 335 -0.26 -3.17 -1.36
C ASP A 335 0.12 -4.20 -0.30
N VAL A 336 0.69 -3.71 0.79
CA VAL A 336 1.06 -4.51 1.97
C VAL A 336 0.61 -3.77 3.22
N PHE A 337 -0.03 -4.50 4.16
CA PHE A 337 -0.40 -4.00 5.48
C PHE A 337 -0.01 -4.99 6.57
N LEU A 338 0.24 -4.48 7.76
CA LEU A 338 0.35 -5.25 8.99
C LEU A 338 -0.88 -4.99 9.86
N ASP A 339 -1.53 -6.05 10.32
CA ASP A 339 -2.62 -5.93 11.28
C ASP A 339 -2.14 -6.04 12.74
N ARG A 340 -3.07 -5.92 13.69
CA ARG A 340 -2.76 -6.00 15.12
C ARG A 340 -2.46 -7.43 15.63
N GLN A 341 -2.60 -8.44 14.78
CA GLN A 341 -2.23 -9.83 15.08
C GLN A 341 -0.92 -10.24 14.36
N ASP A 342 -0.14 -9.26 13.91
CA ASP A 342 1.11 -9.46 13.16
C ASP A 342 0.94 -10.27 11.87
N ARG A 343 -0.29 -10.31 11.32
CA ARG A 343 -0.54 -10.90 10.00
C ARG A 343 -0.22 -9.88 8.92
N ILE A 344 0.32 -10.39 7.82
CA ILE A 344 0.63 -9.57 6.66
C ILE A 344 -0.51 -9.72 5.65
N TRP A 345 -1.11 -8.60 5.28
CA TRP A 345 -2.13 -8.53 4.25
C TRP A 345 -1.50 -8.01 2.97
N VAL A 346 -1.65 -8.75 1.88
CA VAL A 346 -1.04 -8.43 0.60
C VAL A 346 -2.09 -8.45 -0.49
N SER A 347 -2.25 -7.34 -1.21
CA SER A 347 -3.19 -7.30 -2.33
C SER A 347 -2.52 -7.62 -3.66
N ARG A 348 -3.28 -8.20 -4.57
CA ARG A 348 -2.85 -8.55 -5.91
C ARG A 348 -4.01 -8.38 -6.89
N ILE A 349 -3.72 -7.99 -8.13
CA ILE A 349 -4.72 -8.00 -9.21
C ILE A 349 -5.21 -9.43 -9.43
N SER A 350 -6.53 -9.64 -9.36
CA SER A 350 -7.16 -10.95 -9.60
C SER A 350 -7.30 -11.24 -11.11
N GLU A 351 -7.97 -12.34 -11.48
CA GLU A 351 -8.30 -12.61 -12.90
C GLU A 351 -9.11 -11.48 -13.52
N ASP A 352 -10.03 -10.90 -12.77
CA ASP A 352 -10.72 -9.66 -13.11
C ASP A 352 -9.90 -8.47 -12.61
N PRO A 353 -9.38 -7.58 -13.48
CA PRO A 353 -8.57 -6.44 -13.04
C PRO A 353 -9.33 -5.44 -12.15
N GLU A 354 -10.66 -5.44 -12.18
CA GLU A 354 -11.47 -4.59 -11.29
C GLU A 354 -11.53 -5.11 -9.85
N ILE A 355 -10.95 -6.29 -9.59
CA ILE A 355 -10.93 -6.94 -8.27
C ILE A 355 -9.49 -7.14 -7.80
N LEU A 356 -9.22 -6.85 -6.55
CA LEU A 356 -8.01 -7.24 -5.85
C LEU A 356 -8.27 -8.48 -4.99
N ASP A 357 -7.42 -9.48 -5.14
CA ASP A 357 -7.28 -10.56 -4.18
C ASP A 357 -6.42 -10.09 -3.01
N TRP A 358 -6.91 -10.21 -1.80
CA TRP A 358 -6.19 -9.94 -0.57
C TRP A 358 -5.79 -11.24 0.09
N PHE A 359 -4.50 -11.52 0.15
CA PHE A 359 -3.93 -12.66 0.82
C PHE A 359 -3.53 -12.29 2.23
N ILE A 360 -3.91 -13.11 3.19
CA ILE A 360 -3.58 -12.92 4.59
C ILE A 360 -2.54 -13.99 4.95
N LEU A 361 -1.33 -13.55 5.26
CA LEU A 361 -0.24 -14.41 5.70
C LEU A 361 -0.15 -14.35 7.22
N ASP A 362 0.05 -15.49 7.85
CA ASP A 362 0.27 -15.58 9.29
C ASP A 362 1.70 -15.17 9.70
N GLY A 363 2.00 -15.31 11.01
CA GLY A 363 3.30 -14.96 11.56
C GLY A 363 4.48 -15.74 10.96
N ASP A 364 4.27 -16.92 10.38
CA ASP A 364 5.28 -17.72 9.70
C ASP A 364 5.35 -17.44 8.19
N GLY A 365 4.39 -16.67 7.68
CA GLY A 365 4.26 -16.33 6.28
C GLY A 365 3.44 -17.34 5.48
N GLU A 366 2.77 -18.27 6.14
CA GLU A 366 1.85 -19.19 5.49
C GLU A 366 0.53 -18.50 5.13
N LEU A 367 -0.10 -18.95 4.06
CA LEU A 367 -1.35 -18.41 3.56
C LEU A 367 -2.51 -18.82 4.46
N ALA A 368 -2.92 -17.94 5.37
CA ALA A 368 -3.98 -18.18 6.36
C ALA A 368 -5.39 -17.89 5.82
N GLY A 369 -5.52 -17.01 4.83
CA GLY A 369 -6.82 -16.64 4.27
C GLY A 369 -6.73 -15.79 3.01
N ARG A 370 -7.89 -15.64 2.36
CA ARG A 370 -8.04 -14.80 1.16
C ARG A 370 -9.38 -14.07 1.20
N ALA A 371 -9.39 -12.79 0.82
CA ALA A 371 -10.58 -11.97 0.64
C ALA A 371 -10.52 -11.24 -0.70
N GLN A 372 -11.62 -10.65 -1.14
CA GLN A 372 -11.68 -9.86 -2.37
C GLN A 372 -12.29 -8.50 -2.11
N LEU A 373 -11.74 -7.48 -2.76
CA LEU A 373 -12.26 -6.12 -2.78
C LEU A 373 -12.18 -5.54 -4.20
N PRO A 374 -13.08 -4.63 -4.57
CA PRO A 374 -12.92 -3.85 -5.80
C PRO A 374 -11.59 -3.07 -5.81
N SER A 375 -10.97 -2.97 -6.97
CA SER A 375 -9.65 -2.33 -7.12
C SER A 375 -9.64 -0.82 -6.85
N ASN A 376 -10.81 -0.17 -6.89
CA ASN A 376 -11.00 1.23 -6.53
C ASN A 376 -11.18 1.47 -5.03
N VAL A 377 -11.36 0.42 -4.22
CA VAL A 377 -11.44 0.49 -2.76
C VAL A 377 -10.05 0.59 -2.15
N ARG A 378 -9.80 1.63 -1.37
CA ARG A 378 -8.50 1.85 -0.74
C ARG A 378 -8.52 1.41 0.71
N VAL A 379 -7.86 0.32 1.03
CA VAL A 379 -7.63 -0.12 2.41
C VAL A 379 -6.73 0.90 3.12
N LYS A 380 -7.06 1.23 4.36
CA LYS A 380 -6.31 2.19 5.18
C LYS A 380 -5.86 1.63 6.53
N TYR A 381 -6.68 0.79 7.12
CA TYR A 381 -6.39 0.27 8.44
C TYR A 381 -7.01 -1.12 8.62
N ILE A 382 -6.28 -2.01 9.29
CA ILE A 382 -6.75 -3.35 9.61
C ILE A 382 -6.50 -3.62 11.08
N SER A 383 -7.54 -4.07 11.80
CA SER A 383 -7.45 -4.38 13.22
C SER A 383 -8.39 -5.51 13.60
N GLY A 384 -7.82 -6.61 14.03
CA GLY A 384 -8.59 -7.78 14.43
C GLY A 384 -9.39 -8.37 13.27
N ASN A 385 -10.70 -8.35 13.42
CA ASN A 385 -11.65 -8.74 12.39
C ASN A 385 -12.32 -7.54 11.70
N ALA A 386 -11.71 -6.35 11.77
CA ALA A 386 -12.22 -5.15 11.13
C ALA A 386 -11.21 -4.62 10.10
N LEU A 387 -11.71 -4.29 8.91
CA LEU A 387 -10.97 -3.68 7.81
C LEU A 387 -11.63 -2.34 7.49
N TYR A 388 -10.84 -1.28 7.40
CA TYR A 388 -11.30 0.08 7.15
C TYR A 388 -10.80 0.56 5.79
N THR A 389 -11.72 1.11 5.02
CA THR A 389 -11.46 1.54 3.64
C THR A 389 -11.84 2.99 3.43
N ILE A 390 -11.39 3.55 2.32
CA ILE A 390 -11.92 4.76 1.73
C ILE A 390 -12.51 4.40 0.38
N GLU A 391 -13.75 4.78 0.18
CA GLU A 391 -14.57 4.49 -0.99
C GLU A 391 -15.22 5.77 -1.52
N GLN A 392 -15.91 5.65 -2.65
CA GLN A 392 -16.77 6.69 -3.21
C GLN A 392 -18.15 6.10 -3.46
N ASP A 393 -19.18 6.88 -3.21
CA ASP A 393 -20.55 6.52 -3.54
C ASP A 393 -20.86 6.72 -5.04
N GLU A 394 -22.12 6.50 -5.44
CA GLU A 394 -22.57 6.63 -6.83
C GLU A 394 -22.44 8.07 -7.36
N ASP A 395 -22.45 9.06 -6.49
CA ASP A 395 -22.27 10.48 -6.82
C ASP A 395 -20.79 10.92 -6.78
N GLY A 396 -19.88 10.00 -6.46
CA GLY A 396 -18.43 10.23 -6.34
C GLY A 396 -18.02 10.89 -5.03
N LEU A 397 -18.89 10.94 -4.02
CA LEU A 397 -18.57 11.50 -2.72
C LEU A 397 -17.76 10.49 -1.89
N PRO A 398 -16.64 10.93 -1.27
CA PRO A 398 -15.78 10.02 -0.53
C PRO A 398 -16.36 9.73 0.85
N PHE A 399 -16.19 8.50 1.30
CA PHE A 399 -16.53 8.08 2.66
C PHE A 399 -15.59 6.99 3.15
N GLY A 400 -15.51 6.80 4.47
CA GLY A 400 -14.85 5.65 5.07
C GLY A 400 -15.85 4.52 5.28
N ARG A 401 -15.42 3.27 5.17
CA ARG A 401 -16.25 2.09 5.49
C ARG A 401 -15.49 1.11 6.36
N ARG A 402 -16.19 0.56 7.32
CA ARG A 402 -15.73 -0.58 8.10
C ARG A 402 -16.40 -1.85 7.58
N TYR A 403 -15.55 -2.84 7.28
CA TYR A 403 -15.97 -4.21 7.02
C TYR A 403 -15.68 -5.09 8.21
N ARG A 404 -16.56 -6.04 8.48
CA ARG A 404 -16.30 -7.16 9.35
C ARG A 404 -15.69 -8.29 8.52
N VAL A 405 -14.58 -8.84 9.01
CA VAL A 405 -13.88 -9.98 8.39
C VAL A 405 -14.37 -11.26 9.06
N GLU A 406 -14.99 -12.16 8.30
CA GLU A 406 -15.53 -13.43 8.77
C GLU A 406 -14.93 -14.60 7.97
N GLY A 407 -14.65 -15.74 8.67
CA GLY A 407 -14.15 -16.95 8.04
C GLY A 407 -13.46 -17.91 8.98
#